data_315afe87c9bea16bb75a7677c2c84b97
#
_entry.id   315afe87c9bea16bb75a7677c2c84b97
#
_cell.length_a   1.000
_cell.length_b   1.000
_cell.length_c   1.000
_cell.angle_alpha   90.00
_cell.angle_beta   90.00
_cell.angle_gamma   90.00
#
_symmetry.space_group_name_H-M   'P 1'
#
loop_
_entity.id
_entity.type
_entity.pdbx_description
1 polymer ?
#
loop_
_entity_poly.entity_id
_entity_poly.type
_entity_poly.pdbx_seq_one_letter_code
_entity_poly.pdbx_strand_id
1 'polypeptide(L)'
;EHSCRLADTLPSPVPLLRGGFVSGVTPRTALARVLWALGYAEQAWQCGQEAMTLARQGDHIPTLAYAAYFVALVCQCCRDVAATQAHADALLAVAATHRLALRTEQGRLLRGWALGMQGEAAAGVAHLRQALASPDVGPESMRPYWLTTLAEVYGRAGQPQPGLQILAEAVTLMATTEARWWEAEVSRLQ
;
A
#
# COMPACT_ATOMS: atom_id res chain seq x y z
N GLU A 1 -3.16 5.54 18.44
CA GLU A 1 -2.63 4.99 19.73
C GLU A 1 -3.72 4.39 20.61
N HIS A 2 -4.83 5.10 20.89
CA HIS A 2 -5.88 4.60 21.79
C HIS A 2 -6.47 3.24 21.34
N SER A 3 -6.77 3.07 20.06
CA SER A 3 -7.29 1.81 19.52
C SER A 3 -6.28 0.65 19.58
N CYS A 4 -4.97 0.95 19.52
CA CYS A 4 -3.93 -0.05 19.71
C CYS A 4 -3.87 -0.50 21.16
N ARG A 5 -3.89 0.44 22.10
CA ARG A 5 -3.90 0.14 23.56
C ARG A 5 -5.12 -0.66 23.98
N LEU A 6 -6.31 -0.34 23.45
CA LEU A 6 -7.52 -1.12 23.71
C LEU A 6 -7.43 -2.55 23.17
N ALA A 7 -6.78 -2.75 22.04
CA ALA A 7 -6.55 -4.08 21.49
C ALA A 7 -5.61 -4.92 22.37
N ASP A 8 -4.62 -4.28 23.00
CA ASP A 8 -3.63 -4.93 23.88
C ASP A 8 -4.21 -5.31 25.26
N THR A 9 -5.29 -4.68 25.68
CA THR A 9 -5.93 -4.96 27.00
C THR A 9 -6.92 -6.12 26.97
N LEU A 10 -7.16 -6.75 25.83
CA LEU A 10 -8.10 -7.88 25.73
C LEU A 10 -7.46 -9.18 26.26
N PRO A 11 -8.03 -9.82 27.28
CA PRO A 11 -7.42 -10.97 27.97
C PRO A 11 -7.65 -12.29 27.23
N SER A 12 -7.46 -12.35 25.91
CA SER A 12 -7.65 -13.60 25.16
C SER A 12 -6.36 -14.05 24.50
N PRO A 13 -5.91 -15.30 24.74
CA PRO A 13 -4.78 -15.89 24.03
C PRO A 13 -5.11 -16.21 22.55
N VAL A 14 -6.38 -16.10 22.14
CA VAL A 14 -6.82 -16.30 20.76
C VAL A 14 -7.10 -14.94 20.13
N PRO A 15 -6.46 -14.60 19.00
CA PRO A 15 -6.73 -13.37 18.29
C PRO A 15 -8.21 -13.30 17.88
N LEU A 16 -8.95 -12.36 18.46
CA LEU A 16 -10.35 -12.17 18.14
C LEU A 16 -10.50 -11.54 16.76
N LEU A 17 -11.30 -12.14 15.88
CA LEU A 17 -11.69 -11.54 14.62
C LEU A 17 -12.73 -10.43 14.88
N ARG A 18 -12.38 -9.19 14.54
CA ARG A 18 -13.28 -8.05 14.55
C ARG A 18 -13.39 -7.47 13.15
N GLY A 19 -14.60 -7.39 12.63
CA GLY A 19 -14.81 -6.90 11.25
C GLY A 19 -14.09 -7.75 10.19
N GLY A 20 -13.91 -9.07 10.44
CA GLY A 20 -13.24 -9.99 9.53
C GLY A 20 -11.71 -10.01 9.62
N PHE A 21 -11.09 -9.29 10.56
CA PHE A 21 -9.63 -9.25 10.73
C PHE A 21 -9.22 -9.56 12.18
N VAL A 22 -8.00 -10.07 12.33
CA VAL A 22 -7.39 -10.26 13.66
C VAL A 22 -7.31 -8.94 14.39
N SER A 23 -7.75 -8.95 15.65
CA SER A 23 -7.77 -7.75 16.50
C SER A 23 -6.39 -7.12 16.61
N GLY A 24 -6.34 -5.79 16.58
CA GLY A 24 -5.11 -5.01 16.71
C GLY A 24 -4.32 -4.81 15.40
N VAL A 25 -4.56 -5.58 14.34
CA VAL A 25 -3.84 -5.43 13.05
C VAL A 25 -4.28 -4.15 12.33
N THR A 26 -5.58 -3.95 12.12
CA THR A 26 -6.11 -2.79 11.41
C THR A 26 -5.71 -1.45 12.06
N PRO A 27 -5.83 -1.24 13.39
CA PRO A 27 -5.42 0.03 13.99
C PRO A 27 -3.90 0.26 13.90
N ARG A 28 -3.06 -0.79 13.95
CA ARG A 28 -1.61 -0.64 13.80
C ARG A 28 -1.20 -0.27 12.37
N THR A 29 -1.82 -0.87 11.36
CA THR A 29 -1.55 -0.48 9.96
C THR A 29 -2.02 0.94 9.66
N ALA A 30 -3.13 1.39 10.25
CA ALA A 30 -3.60 2.76 10.14
C ALA A 30 -2.64 3.73 10.85
N LEU A 31 -2.20 3.40 12.07
CA LEU A 31 -1.25 4.20 12.85
C LEU A 31 0.11 4.32 12.12
N ALA A 32 0.62 3.24 11.52
CA ALA A 32 1.86 3.26 10.76
C ALA A 32 1.81 4.31 9.63
N ARG A 33 0.71 4.39 8.89
CA ARG A 33 0.55 5.39 7.84
C ARG A 33 0.49 6.82 8.37
N VAL A 34 -0.22 7.03 9.48
CA VAL A 34 -0.30 8.35 10.15
C VAL A 34 1.07 8.77 10.65
N LEU A 35 1.81 7.89 11.31
CA LEU A 35 3.16 8.15 11.80
C LEU A 35 4.11 8.52 10.66
N TRP A 36 4.04 7.79 9.53
CA TRP A 36 4.82 8.16 8.36
C TRP A 36 4.46 9.56 7.84
N ALA A 37 3.18 9.88 7.70
CA ALA A 37 2.73 11.20 7.24
C ALA A 37 3.15 12.34 8.17
N LEU A 38 3.33 12.07 9.47
CA LEU A 38 3.85 13.00 10.47
C LEU A 38 5.40 13.06 10.51
N GLY A 39 6.10 12.29 9.66
CA GLY A 39 7.56 12.26 9.59
C GLY A 39 8.24 11.28 10.55
N TYR A 40 7.49 10.45 11.28
CA TYR A 40 8.01 9.45 12.22
C TYR A 40 8.23 8.09 11.53
N ALA A 41 9.12 8.05 10.54
CA ALA A 41 9.31 6.87 9.68
C ALA A 41 9.71 5.60 10.46
N GLU A 42 10.60 5.72 11.45
CA GLU A 42 11.02 4.61 12.30
C GLU A 42 9.87 4.01 13.10
N GLN A 43 9.04 4.86 13.72
CA GLN A 43 7.87 4.42 14.46
C GLN A 43 6.80 3.82 13.54
N ALA A 44 6.66 4.36 12.32
CA ALA A 44 5.78 3.79 11.31
C ALA A 44 6.20 2.36 10.93
N TRP A 45 7.49 2.15 10.73
CA TRP A 45 8.06 0.84 10.46
C TRP A 45 7.81 -0.15 11.61
N GLN A 46 8.15 0.24 12.85
CA GLN A 46 7.93 -0.59 14.04
C GLN A 46 6.47 -1.00 14.18
N CYS A 47 5.55 -0.06 14.02
CA CYS A 47 4.11 -0.30 14.09
C CYS A 47 3.63 -1.27 12.99
N GLY A 48 4.20 -1.18 11.80
CA GLY A 48 3.98 -2.13 10.69
C GLY A 48 4.45 -3.55 11.05
N GLN A 49 5.64 -3.70 11.64
CA GLN A 49 6.18 -4.99 12.06
C GLN A 49 5.35 -5.64 13.17
N GLU A 50 4.85 -4.85 14.12
CA GLU A 50 3.90 -5.32 15.14
C GLU A 50 2.61 -5.85 14.52
N ALA A 51 2.04 -5.10 13.55
CA ALA A 51 0.86 -5.53 12.82
C ALA A 51 1.08 -6.88 12.09
N MET A 52 2.25 -7.03 11.46
CA MET A 52 2.63 -8.27 10.77
C MET A 52 2.80 -9.45 11.75
N THR A 53 3.40 -9.20 12.90
CA THR A 53 3.57 -10.22 13.96
C THR A 53 2.23 -10.73 14.46
N LEU A 54 1.30 -9.82 14.77
CA LEU A 54 -0.07 -10.17 15.17
C LEU A 54 -0.82 -10.93 14.07
N ALA A 55 -0.66 -10.50 12.81
CA ALA A 55 -1.32 -11.16 11.70
C ALA A 55 -0.83 -12.61 11.51
N ARG A 56 0.46 -12.87 11.72
CA ARG A 56 1.04 -14.24 11.68
C ARG A 56 0.54 -15.12 12.83
N GLN A 57 0.42 -14.56 14.04
CA GLN A 57 -0.09 -15.29 15.20
C GLN A 57 -1.55 -15.68 15.07
N GLY A 58 -2.32 -14.93 14.30
CA GLY A 58 -3.76 -15.11 14.13
C GLY A 58 -4.18 -16.24 13.19
N ASP A 59 -3.25 -16.85 12.46
CA ASP A 59 -3.49 -17.91 11.45
C ASP A 59 -4.70 -17.63 10.52
N HIS A 60 -4.86 -16.35 10.13
CA HIS A 60 -5.95 -15.90 9.29
C HIS A 60 -5.41 -15.24 8.01
N ILE A 61 -5.44 -15.99 6.91
CA ILE A 61 -4.82 -15.59 5.65
C ILE A 61 -5.26 -14.21 5.14
N PRO A 62 -6.55 -13.83 5.15
CA PRO A 62 -6.96 -12.48 4.73
C PRO A 62 -6.32 -11.37 5.56
N THR A 63 -6.15 -11.58 6.87
CA THR A 63 -5.47 -10.61 7.76
C THR A 63 -3.98 -10.54 7.46
N LEU A 64 -3.33 -11.69 7.23
CA LEU A 64 -1.91 -11.74 6.87
C LEU A 64 -1.66 -10.98 5.56
N ALA A 65 -2.46 -11.22 4.54
CA ALA A 65 -2.37 -10.52 3.26
C ALA A 65 -2.67 -9.01 3.40
N TYR A 66 -3.62 -8.64 4.26
CA TYR A 66 -3.91 -7.24 4.59
C TYR A 66 -2.69 -6.55 5.23
N ALA A 67 -2.10 -7.16 6.27
CA ALA A 67 -0.93 -6.63 6.95
C ALA A 67 0.27 -6.51 6.00
N ALA A 68 0.53 -7.55 5.18
CA ALA A 68 1.61 -7.55 4.19
C ALA A 68 1.49 -6.40 3.20
N TYR A 69 0.27 -6.12 2.70
CA TYR A 69 0.03 -4.99 1.82
C TYR A 69 0.39 -3.65 2.49
N PHE A 70 -0.08 -3.41 3.72
CA PHE A 70 0.17 -2.14 4.40
C PHE A 70 1.63 -1.96 4.82
N VAL A 71 2.33 -3.04 5.18
CA VAL A 71 3.78 -2.98 5.43
C VAL A 71 4.53 -2.63 4.15
N ALA A 72 4.20 -3.28 3.03
CA ALA A 72 4.80 -2.95 1.74
C ALA A 72 4.53 -1.49 1.33
N LEU A 73 3.33 -0.97 1.61
CA LEU A 73 2.98 0.42 1.36
C LEU A 73 3.82 1.39 2.21
N VAL A 74 4.06 1.09 3.48
CA VAL A 74 4.96 1.88 4.35
C VAL A 74 6.38 1.85 3.82
N CYS A 75 6.90 0.69 3.38
CA CYS A 75 8.22 0.59 2.74
C CYS A 75 8.31 1.48 1.49
N GLN A 76 7.28 1.44 0.64
CA GLN A 76 7.20 2.31 -0.55
C GLN A 76 7.21 3.79 -0.16
N CYS A 77 6.43 4.18 0.83
CA CYS A 77 6.40 5.55 1.34
C CYS A 77 7.75 5.99 1.91
N CYS A 78 8.49 5.08 2.55
CA CYS A 78 9.87 5.30 3.01
C CYS A 78 10.91 5.22 1.88
N ARG A 79 10.50 4.98 0.64
CA ARG A 79 11.37 4.84 -0.54
C ARG A 79 12.33 3.64 -0.46
N ASP A 80 12.05 2.67 0.38
CA ASP A 80 12.79 1.40 0.44
C ASP A 80 12.32 0.46 -0.67
N VAL A 81 12.99 0.55 -1.82
CA VAL A 81 12.64 -0.19 -3.03
C VAL A 81 12.78 -1.69 -2.84
N ALA A 82 13.87 -2.12 -2.18
CA ALA A 82 14.16 -3.54 -1.99
C ALA A 82 13.13 -4.21 -1.05
N ALA A 83 12.83 -3.55 0.09
CA ALA A 83 11.81 -4.04 1.01
C ALA A 83 10.41 -4.03 0.37
N THR A 84 10.07 -2.98 -0.40
CA THR A 84 8.78 -2.90 -1.11
C THR A 84 8.63 -4.09 -2.07
N GLN A 85 9.65 -4.39 -2.86
CA GLN A 85 9.61 -5.54 -3.78
C GLN A 85 9.47 -6.85 -3.05
N ALA A 86 10.27 -7.10 -2.02
CA ALA A 86 10.23 -8.34 -1.25
C ALA A 86 8.83 -8.59 -0.64
N HIS A 87 8.22 -7.54 -0.05
CA HIS A 87 6.87 -7.64 0.51
C HIS A 87 5.79 -7.76 -0.58
N ALA A 88 5.94 -7.10 -1.72
CA ALA A 88 5.02 -7.24 -2.85
C ALA A 88 5.04 -8.66 -3.44
N ASP A 89 6.22 -9.25 -3.62
CA ASP A 89 6.37 -10.62 -4.11
C ASP A 89 5.78 -11.65 -3.14
N ALA A 90 6.03 -11.48 -1.83
CA ALA A 90 5.42 -12.32 -0.80
C ALA A 90 3.88 -12.19 -0.79
N LEU A 91 3.35 -10.97 -0.93
CA LEU A 91 1.92 -10.72 -1.03
C LEU A 91 1.31 -11.40 -2.26
N LEU A 92 1.97 -11.29 -3.42
CA LEU A 92 1.52 -11.93 -4.66
C LEU A 92 1.48 -13.45 -4.54
N ALA A 93 2.48 -14.07 -3.90
CA ALA A 93 2.52 -15.51 -3.68
C ALA A 93 1.33 -15.98 -2.81
N VAL A 94 1.07 -15.29 -1.70
CA VAL A 94 -0.07 -15.58 -0.83
C VAL A 94 -1.40 -15.35 -1.56
N ALA A 95 -1.51 -14.23 -2.28
CA ALA A 95 -2.73 -13.88 -3.00
C ALA A 95 -3.06 -14.88 -4.12
N ALA A 96 -2.06 -15.36 -4.84
CA ALA A 96 -2.24 -16.39 -5.88
C ALA A 96 -2.71 -17.72 -5.29
N THR A 97 -2.09 -18.18 -4.19
CA THR A 97 -2.46 -19.43 -3.52
C THR A 97 -3.89 -19.41 -3.01
N HIS A 98 -4.34 -18.28 -2.47
CA HIS A 98 -5.65 -18.14 -1.82
C HIS A 98 -6.69 -17.39 -2.66
N ARG A 99 -6.39 -17.10 -3.92
CA ARG A 99 -7.29 -16.42 -4.88
C ARG A 99 -7.83 -15.08 -4.35
N LEU A 100 -6.97 -14.28 -3.76
CA LEU A 100 -7.31 -12.97 -3.20
C LEU A 100 -7.17 -11.87 -4.27
N ALA A 101 -8.19 -11.68 -5.11
CA ALA A 101 -8.14 -10.77 -6.27
C ALA A 101 -7.66 -9.36 -5.92
N LEU A 102 -8.27 -8.70 -4.92
CA LEU A 102 -7.85 -7.38 -4.43
C LEU A 102 -6.36 -7.35 -4.07
N ARG A 103 -5.85 -8.37 -3.35
CA ARG A 103 -4.44 -8.41 -2.90
C ARG A 103 -3.49 -8.68 -4.05
N THR A 104 -3.93 -9.41 -5.07
CA THR A 104 -3.17 -9.59 -6.31
C THR A 104 -2.94 -8.25 -6.99
N GLU A 105 -3.98 -7.44 -7.17
CA GLU A 105 -3.82 -6.14 -7.82
C GLU A 105 -2.98 -5.18 -6.98
N GLN A 106 -3.17 -5.15 -5.69
CA GLN A 106 -2.36 -4.35 -4.77
C GLN A 106 -0.88 -4.77 -4.77
N GLY A 107 -0.59 -6.06 -4.83
CA GLY A 107 0.78 -6.57 -4.99
C GLY A 107 1.41 -6.15 -6.33
N ARG A 108 0.62 -6.19 -7.42
CA ARG A 108 1.07 -5.71 -8.74
C ARG A 108 1.39 -4.22 -8.74
N LEU A 109 0.59 -3.38 -8.07
CA LEU A 109 0.86 -1.94 -7.95
C LEU A 109 2.20 -1.67 -7.26
N LEU A 110 2.43 -2.32 -6.12
CA LEU A 110 3.68 -2.19 -5.35
C LEU A 110 4.88 -2.70 -6.13
N ARG A 111 4.76 -3.87 -6.74
CA ARG A 111 5.82 -4.45 -7.60
C ARG A 111 6.12 -3.57 -8.79
N GLY A 112 5.09 -3.02 -9.45
CA GLY A 112 5.26 -2.12 -10.58
C GLY A 112 6.05 -0.87 -10.24
N TRP A 113 5.79 -0.27 -9.06
CA TRP A 113 6.59 0.83 -8.56
C TRP A 113 8.05 0.40 -8.30
N ALA A 114 8.26 -0.71 -7.61
CA ALA A 114 9.61 -1.19 -7.30
C ALA A 114 10.45 -1.43 -8.56
N LEU A 115 9.88 -2.09 -9.57
CA LEU A 115 10.53 -2.28 -10.88
C LEU A 115 10.88 -0.95 -11.54
N GLY A 116 9.96 0.01 -11.52
CA GLY A 116 10.20 1.35 -12.05
C GLY A 116 11.37 2.06 -11.38
N MET A 117 11.51 1.92 -10.07
CA MET A 117 12.59 2.53 -9.29
C MET A 117 13.94 1.83 -9.51
N GLN A 118 13.95 0.56 -9.91
CA GLN A 118 15.16 -0.23 -10.22
C GLN A 118 15.67 -0.05 -11.66
N GLY A 119 14.98 0.77 -12.47
CA GLY A 119 15.36 1.01 -13.88
C GLY A 119 14.57 0.15 -14.87
N GLU A 120 13.71 -0.76 -14.42
CA GLU A 120 12.82 -1.56 -15.26
C GLU A 120 11.49 -0.82 -15.51
N ALA A 121 11.58 0.46 -15.90
CA ALA A 121 10.44 1.35 -15.96
C ALA A 121 9.32 0.89 -16.91
N ALA A 122 9.67 0.26 -18.04
CA ALA A 122 8.67 -0.27 -18.98
C ALA A 122 7.85 -1.41 -18.36
N ALA A 123 8.49 -2.33 -17.63
CA ALA A 123 7.81 -3.39 -16.89
C ALA A 123 6.97 -2.80 -15.74
N GLY A 124 7.52 -1.81 -15.03
CA GLY A 124 6.82 -1.10 -13.96
C GLY A 124 5.52 -0.45 -14.45
N VAL A 125 5.57 0.30 -15.55
CA VAL A 125 4.38 0.90 -16.20
C VAL A 125 3.35 -0.17 -16.58
N ALA A 126 3.79 -1.29 -17.17
CA ALA A 126 2.89 -2.38 -17.57
C ALA A 126 2.13 -2.97 -16.37
N HIS A 127 2.85 -3.26 -15.27
CA HIS A 127 2.25 -3.78 -14.03
C HIS A 127 1.24 -2.80 -13.42
N LEU A 128 1.60 -1.52 -13.31
CA LEU A 128 0.73 -0.48 -12.74
C LEU A 128 -0.52 -0.28 -13.59
N ARG A 129 -0.39 -0.19 -14.92
CA ARG A 129 -1.54 -0.03 -15.82
C ARG A 129 -2.48 -1.23 -15.78
N GLN A 130 -1.93 -2.45 -15.77
CA GLN A 130 -2.73 -3.67 -15.68
C GLN A 130 -3.55 -3.69 -14.39
N ALA A 131 -2.92 -3.38 -13.25
CA ALA A 131 -3.62 -3.36 -11.97
C ALA A 131 -4.69 -2.26 -11.90
N LEU A 132 -4.38 -1.05 -12.39
CA LEU A 132 -5.32 0.08 -12.41
C LEU A 132 -6.52 -0.14 -13.35
N ALA A 133 -6.40 -1.00 -14.34
CA ALA A 133 -7.50 -1.40 -15.22
C ALA A 133 -8.42 -2.49 -14.62
N SER A 134 -8.00 -3.12 -13.52
CA SER A 134 -8.76 -4.17 -12.86
C SER A 134 -9.90 -3.58 -12.01
N PRO A 135 -11.10 -4.19 -12.01
CA PRO A 135 -12.17 -3.83 -11.08
C PRO A 135 -11.82 -4.15 -9.62
N ASP A 136 -10.85 -5.02 -9.39
CA ASP A 136 -10.42 -5.49 -8.07
C ASP A 136 -9.26 -4.66 -7.49
N VAL A 137 -8.93 -3.49 -8.06
CA VAL A 137 -7.77 -2.69 -7.62
C VAL A 137 -7.93 -2.07 -6.23
N GLY A 138 -9.14 -1.98 -5.72
CA GLY A 138 -9.43 -1.45 -4.40
C GLY A 138 -10.26 -0.16 -4.42
N PRO A 139 -10.34 0.54 -3.27
CA PRO A 139 -11.24 1.68 -3.13
C PRO A 139 -10.81 2.86 -4.00
N GLU A 140 -11.79 3.57 -4.55
CA GLU A 140 -11.59 4.73 -5.41
C GLU A 140 -10.78 5.85 -4.72
N SER A 141 -10.90 5.98 -3.41
CA SER A 141 -10.11 6.94 -2.61
C SER A 141 -8.58 6.71 -2.65
N MET A 142 -8.13 5.50 -3.02
CA MET A 142 -6.72 5.19 -3.21
C MET A 142 -6.25 5.39 -4.65
N ARG A 143 -7.17 5.58 -5.60
CA ARG A 143 -6.85 5.72 -7.01
C ARG A 143 -5.92 6.90 -7.32
N PRO A 144 -6.11 8.12 -6.74
CA PRO A 144 -5.18 9.23 -6.96
C PRO A 144 -3.74 8.90 -6.55
N TYR A 145 -3.56 8.18 -5.44
CA TYR A 145 -2.24 7.72 -5.00
C TYR A 145 -1.57 6.83 -6.06
N TRP A 146 -2.30 5.84 -6.58
CA TRP A 146 -1.74 4.90 -7.56
C TRP A 146 -1.51 5.54 -8.93
N LEU A 147 -2.33 6.51 -9.33
CA LEU A 147 -2.09 7.31 -10.53
C LEU A 147 -0.81 8.15 -10.39
N THR A 148 -0.60 8.77 -9.24
CA THR A 148 0.63 9.51 -8.93
C THR A 148 1.86 8.59 -8.98
N THR A 149 1.74 7.37 -8.44
CA THR A 149 2.77 6.34 -8.51
C THR A 149 3.09 5.95 -9.95
N LEU A 150 2.07 5.77 -10.81
CA LEU A 150 2.24 5.49 -12.23
C LEU A 150 2.93 6.65 -12.96
N ALA A 151 2.55 7.90 -12.65
CA ALA A 151 3.17 9.08 -13.24
C ALA A 151 4.66 9.19 -12.88
N GLU A 152 5.04 8.87 -11.64
CA GLU A 152 6.44 8.79 -11.22
C GLU A 152 7.23 7.78 -12.05
N VAL A 153 6.67 6.59 -12.28
CA VAL A 153 7.33 5.55 -13.08
C VAL A 153 7.42 5.96 -14.55
N TYR A 154 6.44 6.68 -15.10
CA TYR A 154 6.54 7.27 -16.43
C TYR A 154 7.70 8.28 -16.53
N GLY A 155 7.88 9.14 -15.51
CA GLY A 155 9.02 10.05 -15.45
C GLY A 155 10.36 9.30 -15.47
N ARG A 156 10.48 8.19 -14.73
CA ARG A 156 11.65 7.31 -14.73
C ARG A 156 11.87 6.61 -16.09
N ALA A 157 10.79 6.34 -16.81
CA ALA A 157 10.85 5.79 -18.17
C ALA A 157 11.27 6.81 -19.25
N GLY A 158 11.55 8.06 -18.88
CA GLY A 158 11.80 9.14 -19.84
C GLY A 158 10.56 9.55 -20.64
N GLN A 159 9.37 9.28 -20.12
CA GLN A 159 8.08 9.56 -20.75
C GLN A 159 7.26 10.58 -19.93
N PRO A 160 7.73 11.84 -19.79
CA PRO A 160 7.08 12.82 -18.92
C PRO A 160 5.68 13.20 -19.41
N GLN A 161 5.40 13.23 -20.70
CA GLN A 161 4.10 13.65 -21.24
C GLN A 161 2.94 12.74 -20.80
N PRO A 162 3.00 11.39 -20.96
CA PRO A 162 2.02 10.49 -20.35
C PRO A 162 1.94 10.64 -18.83
N GLY A 163 3.05 10.86 -18.14
CA GLY A 163 3.08 11.09 -16.69
C GLY A 163 2.26 12.31 -16.27
N LEU A 164 2.44 13.45 -16.95
CA LEU A 164 1.69 14.67 -16.67
C LEU A 164 0.18 14.51 -16.94
N GLN A 165 -0.21 13.76 -17.98
CA GLN A 165 -1.62 13.46 -18.24
C GLN A 165 -2.25 12.64 -17.08
N ILE A 166 -1.53 11.64 -16.58
CA ILE A 166 -1.96 10.82 -15.44
C ILE A 166 -2.04 11.67 -14.15
N LEU A 167 -1.11 12.61 -13.94
CA LEU A 167 -1.19 13.53 -12.81
C LEU A 167 -2.42 14.45 -12.88
N ALA A 168 -2.78 14.92 -14.07
CA ALA A 168 -4.01 15.72 -14.26
C ALA A 168 -5.29 14.91 -13.91
N GLU A 169 -5.33 13.62 -14.28
CA GLU A 169 -6.39 12.69 -13.85
C GLU A 169 -6.42 12.57 -12.32
N ALA A 170 -5.27 12.35 -11.68
CA ALA A 170 -5.16 12.24 -10.21
C ALA A 170 -5.70 13.49 -9.51
N VAL A 171 -5.34 14.70 -9.99
CA VAL A 171 -5.83 15.97 -9.45
C VAL A 171 -7.35 16.07 -9.55
N THR A 172 -7.91 15.69 -10.70
CA THR A 172 -9.36 15.71 -10.92
C THR A 172 -10.08 14.77 -9.94
N LEU A 173 -9.56 13.56 -9.75
CA LEU A 173 -10.12 12.59 -8.81
C LEU A 173 -9.98 13.06 -7.35
N MET A 174 -8.87 13.67 -6.97
CA MET A 174 -8.72 14.24 -5.62
C MET A 174 -9.76 15.31 -5.32
N ALA A 175 -10.09 16.15 -6.31
CA ALA A 175 -11.11 17.17 -6.15
C ALA A 175 -12.53 16.59 -5.97
N THR A 176 -12.83 15.47 -6.63
CA THR A 176 -14.15 14.82 -6.55
C THR A 176 -14.31 13.87 -5.35
N THR A 177 -13.21 13.24 -4.88
CA THR A 177 -13.22 12.26 -3.77
C THR A 177 -12.83 12.87 -2.42
N GLU A 178 -12.44 14.16 -2.39
CA GLU A 178 -11.85 14.85 -1.23
C GLU A 178 -10.60 14.13 -0.65
N ALA A 179 -9.98 13.22 -1.40
CA ALA A 179 -8.84 12.41 -0.99
C ALA A 179 -7.52 13.20 -1.12
N ARG A 180 -7.35 14.26 -0.33
CA ARG A 180 -6.23 15.21 -0.43
C ARG A 180 -4.95 14.79 0.29
N TRP A 181 -4.94 13.66 0.94
CA TRP A 181 -3.78 13.23 1.76
C TRP A 181 -2.49 13.02 0.95
N TRP A 182 -2.58 12.96 -0.39
CA TRP A 182 -1.45 12.78 -1.32
C TRP A 182 -1.16 14.02 -2.19
N GLU A 183 -1.80 15.14 -1.93
CA GLU A 183 -1.72 16.36 -2.75
C GLU A 183 -0.28 16.92 -2.84
N ALA A 184 0.48 16.86 -1.74
CA ALA A 184 1.86 17.30 -1.70
C ALA A 184 2.76 16.52 -2.68
N GLU A 185 2.56 15.21 -2.79
CA GLU A 185 3.34 14.36 -3.71
C GLU A 185 2.97 14.60 -5.17
N VAL A 186 1.69 14.82 -5.46
CA VAL A 186 1.25 15.23 -6.82
C VAL A 186 1.92 16.52 -7.23
N SER A 187 1.94 17.52 -6.33
CA SER A 187 2.61 18.81 -6.60
C SER A 187 4.12 18.68 -6.78
N ARG A 188 4.75 17.74 -6.09
CA ARG A 188 6.20 17.46 -6.24
C ARG A 188 6.54 16.88 -7.62
N LEU A 189 5.62 16.15 -8.24
CA LEU A 189 5.84 15.46 -9.52
C LEU A 189 5.42 16.32 -10.74
N GLN A 190 4.65 17.39 -10.56
CA GLN A 190 4.31 18.37 -11.60
C GLN A 190 5.50 19.27 -11.96
#